data_d2728d5c1b5c6698dc81b50f8514fc3a
#
_entry.id   d2728d5c1b5c6698dc81b50f8514fc3a
#
_cell.length_a   1.000
_cell.length_b   1.000
_cell.length_c   1.000
_cell.angle_alpha   90.00
_cell.angle_beta   90.00
_cell.angle_gamma   90.00
#
_symmetry.space_group_name_H-M   'P 1'
#
loop_
_entity.id
_entity.type
_entity.pdbx_description
1 polymer ?
#
loop_
_entity_poly.entity_id
_entity_poly.type
_entity_poly.pdbx_seq_one_letter_code
_entity_poly.pdbx_strand_id
1 'polypeptide(L)'
;MKTLFLLTVLSIFFLPLNLLAQGNWKDVDGNSINAHGAGILYYNGMYYLFGEIKKGKTWLVPGQNWECYRVPAGGVSCYSSKDLLTWKYEGIALAASVGDSTNDLDTGRVIERPKVIYNSSTKKFVMWMHIDRKDYSYARSGVAISDDPAGPYKYLGSVQPNGQMARDMTLFKDDDNKAYLIYSSENNNTMHVCLLSDDYLSPTKIYSRILEGRNREAPALFKNNDNYYLVTSGCTGWSPNAASYAVASHPLGPWKEYDNPCKGPGAETTFQSQGTFILPVKERPGQFIFIADKWNKNDLENSRFFWLHLSVRNGKIEITE
;
A
#
# COMPACT_ATOMS: atom_id res chain seq x y z
N MET A 1 -37.04 -44.00 23.15
CA MET A 1 -36.68 -42.66 22.72
C MET A 1 -35.24 -42.70 22.28
N LYS A 2 -34.97 -42.65 20.98
CA LYS A 2 -33.59 -42.58 20.42
C LYS A 2 -33.35 -41.11 20.03
N THR A 3 -32.46 -40.45 20.75
CA THR A 3 -32.06 -39.07 20.49
C THR A 3 -31.07 -39.08 19.32
N LEU A 4 -31.51 -38.50 18.20
CA LEU A 4 -30.70 -38.34 17.01
C LEU A 4 -29.82 -37.08 17.18
N PHE A 5 -28.52 -37.24 17.33
CA PHE A 5 -27.57 -36.15 17.31
C PHE A 5 -27.31 -35.78 15.86
N LEU A 6 -27.78 -34.60 15.46
CA LEU A 6 -27.49 -33.98 14.15
C LEU A 6 -26.07 -33.38 14.23
N LEU A 7 -25.08 -34.05 13.67
CA LEU A 7 -23.74 -33.46 13.44
C LEU A 7 -23.86 -32.47 12.27
N THR A 8 -23.89 -31.19 12.58
CA THR A 8 -23.70 -30.14 11.56
C THR A 8 -22.22 -30.14 11.18
N VAL A 9 -21.87 -30.72 10.04
CA VAL A 9 -20.57 -30.61 9.43
C VAL A 9 -20.44 -29.18 8.88
N LEU A 10 -19.72 -28.34 9.61
CA LEU A 10 -19.31 -27.03 9.15
C LEU A 10 -18.27 -27.24 8.04
N SER A 11 -18.70 -27.18 6.79
CA SER A 11 -17.81 -27.23 5.63
C SER A 11 -16.96 -25.97 5.65
N ILE A 12 -15.74 -26.04 6.22
CA ILE A 12 -14.73 -25.03 6.09
C ILE A 12 -14.27 -25.08 4.62
N PHE A 13 -14.76 -24.17 3.79
CA PHE A 13 -14.25 -23.94 2.45
C PHE A 13 -12.79 -23.48 2.57
N PHE A 14 -11.87 -24.41 2.40
CA PHE A 14 -10.47 -24.09 2.14
C PHE A 14 -10.40 -23.44 0.76
N LEU A 15 -10.39 -22.12 0.69
CA LEU A 15 -9.97 -21.41 -0.51
C LEU A 15 -8.50 -21.78 -0.77
N PRO A 16 -8.18 -22.44 -1.89
CA PRO A 16 -6.78 -22.63 -2.26
C PRO A 16 -6.17 -21.27 -2.50
N LEU A 17 -5.10 -20.91 -1.78
CA LEU A 17 -4.33 -19.68 -1.96
C LEU A 17 -3.82 -19.47 -3.41
N ASN A 18 -3.86 -20.50 -4.24
CA ASN A 18 -3.47 -20.49 -5.66
C ASN A 18 -4.42 -19.68 -6.57
N LEU A 19 -5.49 -19.08 -6.02
CA LEU A 19 -6.43 -18.22 -6.76
C LEU A 19 -6.20 -16.72 -6.50
N LEU A 20 -5.12 -16.35 -5.79
CA LEU A 20 -4.77 -14.95 -5.62
C LEU A 20 -4.33 -14.41 -6.98
N ALA A 21 -5.01 -13.43 -7.43
CA ALA A 21 -5.15 -12.88 -8.74
C ALA A 21 -3.84 -12.52 -9.43
N GLN A 22 -3.67 -13.13 -10.56
CA GLN A 22 -2.73 -12.71 -11.59
C GLN A 22 -3.53 -12.17 -12.77
N GLY A 23 -3.31 -10.90 -13.15
CA GLY A 23 -3.88 -10.36 -14.38
C GLY A 23 -4.76 -9.13 -14.24
N ASN A 24 -5.64 -8.95 -15.22
CA ASN A 24 -6.62 -7.87 -15.24
C ASN A 24 -7.83 -8.25 -14.39
N TRP A 25 -7.89 -7.73 -13.18
CA TRP A 25 -9.05 -7.89 -12.32
C TRP A 25 -10.22 -7.09 -12.84
N LYS A 26 -11.39 -7.68 -12.70
CA LYS A 26 -12.65 -7.04 -13.00
C LYS A 26 -13.50 -6.95 -11.75
N ASP A 27 -14.23 -5.85 -11.64
CA ASP A 27 -15.29 -5.71 -10.65
C ASP A 27 -16.54 -6.55 -11.04
N VAL A 28 -17.56 -6.53 -10.18
CA VAL A 28 -18.81 -7.26 -10.41
C VAL A 28 -19.58 -6.81 -11.64
N ASP A 29 -19.31 -5.60 -12.14
CA ASP A 29 -19.93 -5.03 -13.34
C ASP A 29 -19.10 -5.32 -14.61
N GLY A 30 -17.98 -6.04 -14.48
CA GLY A 30 -17.11 -6.44 -15.57
C GLY A 30 -16.09 -5.37 -16.01
N ASN A 31 -15.99 -4.25 -15.29
CA ASN A 31 -14.98 -3.22 -15.54
C ASN A 31 -13.63 -3.61 -14.95
N SER A 32 -12.54 -3.18 -15.57
CA SER A 32 -11.20 -3.38 -15.00
C SER A 32 -11.04 -2.57 -13.71
N ILE A 33 -10.55 -3.22 -12.65
CA ILE A 33 -10.20 -2.53 -11.41
C ILE A 33 -9.01 -1.60 -11.69
N ASN A 34 -9.12 -0.35 -11.26
CA ASN A 34 -8.08 0.67 -11.40
C ASN A 34 -7.81 1.27 -10.01
N ALA A 35 -6.89 0.64 -9.27
CA ALA A 35 -6.55 0.96 -7.89
C ALA A 35 -5.09 0.59 -7.62
N HIS A 36 -4.14 1.27 -8.28
CA HIS A 36 -2.71 0.95 -8.20
C HIS A 36 -2.06 1.52 -6.93
N GLY A 37 -0.87 1.05 -6.60
CA GLY A 37 -0.19 1.45 -5.36
C GLY A 37 -1.03 1.18 -4.10
N ALA A 38 -1.87 0.16 -4.15
CA ALA A 38 -3.02 -0.02 -3.28
C ALA A 38 -2.70 -0.32 -1.82
N GLY A 39 -3.68 -0.04 -0.95
CA GLY A 39 -3.79 -0.56 0.41
C GLY A 39 -5.17 -1.11 0.68
N ILE A 40 -5.28 -1.99 1.68
CA ILE A 40 -6.56 -2.58 2.09
C ILE A 40 -6.84 -2.26 3.54
N LEU A 41 -8.04 -1.74 3.80
CA LEU A 41 -8.64 -1.62 5.11
C LEU A 41 -9.64 -2.75 5.31
N TYR A 42 -9.53 -3.51 6.41
CA TYR A 42 -10.61 -4.37 6.88
C TYR A 42 -11.41 -3.67 7.96
N TYR A 43 -12.72 -3.49 7.74
CA TYR A 43 -13.61 -2.82 8.68
C TYR A 43 -15.00 -3.43 8.65
N ASN A 44 -15.54 -3.79 9.81
CA ASN A 44 -16.88 -4.33 9.98
C ASN A 44 -17.26 -5.50 9.04
N GLY A 45 -16.34 -6.44 8.84
CA GLY A 45 -16.58 -7.62 8.00
C GLY A 45 -16.37 -7.40 6.51
N MET A 46 -15.90 -6.23 6.10
CA MET A 46 -15.69 -5.85 4.71
C MET A 46 -14.23 -5.41 4.48
N TYR A 47 -13.65 -5.81 3.37
CA TYR A 47 -12.38 -5.30 2.86
C TYR A 47 -12.65 -4.11 1.94
N TYR A 48 -11.89 -3.04 2.09
CA TYR A 48 -11.91 -1.85 1.25
C TYR A 48 -10.54 -1.68 0.61
N LEU A 49 -10.47 -1.80 -0.71
CA LEU A 49 -9.26 -1.60 -1.51
C LEU A 49 -9.23 -0.15 -1.98
N PHE A 50 -8.18 0.57 -1.63
CA PHE A 50 -7.92 1.94 -2.08
C PHE A 50 -6.68 1.95 -2.95
N GLY A 51 -6.74 2.62 -4.09
CA GLY A 51 -5.58 2.77 -4.95
C GLY A 51 -5.68 4.00 -5.85
N GLU A 52 -4.54 4.40 -6.37
CA GLU A 52 -4.45 5.49 -7.32
C GLU A 52 -5.10 5.11 -8.65
N ILE A 53 -5.87 6.03 -9.21
CA ILE A 53 -6.47 5.88 -10.53
C ILE A 53 -5.44 6.33 -11.57
N LYS A 54 -5.01 5.39 -12.41
CA LYS A 54 -4.17 5.67 -13.59
C LYS A 54 -5.05 5.59 -14.84
N LYS A 55 -5.34 6.73 -15.46
CA LYS A 55 -6.22 6.78 -16.64
C LYS A 55 -5.75 7.80 -17.64
N GLY A 56 -5.64 7.37 -18.90
CA GLY A 56 -5.28 8.19 -20.03
C GLY A 56 -3.87 7.91 -20.55
N LYS A 57 -3.44 8.72 -21.52
CA LYS A 57 -2.16 8.52 -22.22
C LYS A 57 -0.97 8.66 -21.28
N THR A 58 -0.10 7.67 -21.29
CA THR A 58 1.21 7.74 -20.62
C THR A 58 2.17 8.65 -21.41
N TRP A 59 2.95 9.46 -20.69
CA TRP A 59 3.98 10.32 -21.29
C TRP A 59 5.27 10.30 -20.47
N LEU A 60 6.38 10.63 -21.12
CA LEU A 60 7.68 10.81 -20.49
C LEU A 60 7.87 12.28 -20.09
N VAL A 61 8.21 12.54 -18.82
CA VAL A 61 8.55 13.88 -18.33
C VAL A 61 9.97 14.23 -18.80
N PRO A 62 10.18 15.31 -19.57
CA PRO A 62 11.50 15.65 -20.06
C PRO A 62 12.42 16.18 -18.94
N GLY A 63 13.74 16.08 -19.17
CA GLY A 63 14.75 16.68 -18.30
C GLY A 63 15.05 15.89 -17.01
N GLN A 64 14.52 14.68 -16.88
CA GLN A 64 14.85 13.79 -15.76
C GLN A 64 16.04 12.88 -16.11
N ASN A 65 16.82 12.49 -15.10
CA ASN A 65 17.94 11.55 -15.25
C ASN A 65 17.51 10.07 -15.20
N TRP A 66 16.20 9.81 -15.17
CA TRP A 66 15.57 8.51 -15.17
C TRP A 66 14.30 8.52 -16.04
N GLU A 67 13.76 7.36 -16.37
CA GLU A 67 12.55 7.21 -17.20
C GLU A 67 11.29 7.60 -16.42
N CYS A 68 11.07 8.91 -16.24
CA CYS A 68 9.96 9.47 -15.48
C CYS A 68 8.66 9.41 -16.29
N TYR A 69 8.10 8.22 -16.50
CA TYR A 69 6.81 8.04 -17.14
C TYR A 69 5.67 8.44 -16.21
N ARG A 70 4.67 9.13 -16.75
CA ARG A 70 3.49 9.63 -16.02
C ARG A 70 2.21 9.39 -16.80
N VAL A 71 1.10 9.39 -16.04
CA VAL A 71 -0.27 9.41 -16.54
C VAL A 71 -1.02 10.48 -15.72
N PRO A 72 -2.10 11.10 -16.22
CA PRO A 72 -2.89 12.03 -15.42
C PRO A 72 -3.32 11.40 -14.09
N ALA A 73 -3.18 12.13 -12.99
CA ALA A 73 -3.68 11.68 -11.71
C ALA A 73 -5.21 11.66 -11.72
N GLY A 74 -5.80 10.49 -11.49
CA GLY A 74 -7.26 10.31 -11.46
C GLY A 74 -7.87 10.43 -10.05
N GLY A 75 -7.04 10.66 -9.03
CA GLY A 75 -7.45 10.58 -7.63
C GLY A 75 -7.33 9.16 -7.08
N VAL A 76 -8.16 8.82 -6.10
CA VAL A 76 -8.16 7.53 -5.41
C VAL A 76 -9.51 6.83 -5.59
N SER A 77 -9.52 5.61 -6.10
CA SER A 77 -10.69 4.74 -6.17
C SER A 77 -10.87 3.93 -4.89
N CYS A 78 -12.11 3.49 -4.65
CA CYS A 78 -12.46 2.53 -3.62
C CYS A 78 -13.24 1.36 -4.20
N TYR A 79 -12.87 0.14 -3.80
CA TYR A 79 -13.61 -1.08 -4.07
C TYR A 79 -13.85 -1.83 -2.76
N SER A 80 -14.97 -2.53 -2.63
CA SER A 80 -15.26 -3.35 -1.46
C SER A 80 -15.40 -4.83 -1.81
N SER A 81 -15.05 -5.70 -0.86
CA SER A 81 -15.15 -7.16 -0.99
C SER A 81 -15.36 -7.82 0.36
N LYS A 82 -16.10 -8.96 0.39
CA LYS A 82 -16.21 -9.82 1.57
C LYS A 82 -15.19 -10.95 1.58
N ASP A 83 -14.67 -11.30 0.41
CA ASP A 83 -13.91 -12.54 0.18
C ASP A 83 -12.53 -12.33 -0.49
N LEU A 84 -12.17 -11.07 -0.82
CA LEU A 84 -10.97 -10.68 -1.55
C LEU A 84 -10.94 -11.16 -3.02
N LEU A 85 -12.01 -11.77 -3.50
CA LEU A 85 -12.13 -12.32 -4.86
C LEU A 85 -13.14 -11.52 -5.69
N THR A 86 -14.25 -11.15 -5.06
CA THR A 86 -15.36 -10.45 -5.69
C THR A 86 -15.37 -9.00 -5.24
N TRP A 87 -15.07 -8.08 -6.15
CA TRP A 87 -14.93 -6.66 -5.84
C TRP A 87 -16.04 -5.82 -6.43
N LYS A 88 -16.65 -4.99 -5.62
CA LYS A 88 -17.64 -3.99 -6.04
C LYS A 88 -16.97 -2.61 -6.07
N TYR A 89 -17.16 -1.87 -7.16
CA TYR A 89 -16.74 -0.47 -7.22
C TYR A 89 -17.63 0.40 -6.34
N GLU A 90 -17.04 1.11 -5.38
CA GLU A 90 -17.76 2.03 -4.48
C GLU A 90 -17.68 3.49 -4.94
N GLY A 91 -16.83 3.80 -5.90
CA GLY A 91 -16.66 5.14 -6.44
C GLY A 91 -15.28 5.71 -6.27
N ILE A 92 -15.16 7.02 -6.53
CA ILE A 92 -13.94 7.80 -6.30
C ILE A 92 -13.93 8.25 -4.85
N ALA A 93 -13.04 7.65 -4.04
CA ALA A 93 -12.91 7.97 -2.62
C ALA A 93 -12.31 9.37 -2.39
N LEU A 94 -11.34 9.77 -3.22
CA LEU A 94 -10.76 11.12 -3.23
C LEU A 94 -10.59 11.57 -4.69
N ALA A 95 -11.33 12.59 -5.10
CA ALA A 95 -11.29 13.07 -6.46
C ALA A 95 -10.04 13.94 -6.72
N ALA A 96 -9.43 13.75 -7.91
CA ALA A 96 -8.47 14.72 -8.43
C ALA A 96 -9.19 16.02 -8.84
N SER A 97 -8.46 17.12 -8.80
CA SER A 97 -8.93 18.43 -9.32
C SER A 97 -8.41 18.64 -10.74
N VAL A 98 -9.09 19.51 -11.48
CA VAL A 98 -8.73 19.81 -12.87
C VAL A 98 -8.50 21.31 -13.03
N GLY A 99 -7.37 21.68 -13.63
CA GLY A 99 -7.11 23.05 -14.10
C GLY A 99 -6.57 24.02 -13.03
N ASP A 100 -6.16 23.50 -11.88
CA ASP A 100 -5.47 24.28 -10.85
C ASP A 100 -4.14 23.61 -10.48
N SER A 101 -3.08 23.95 -11.17
CA SER A 101 -1.74 23.40 -10.96
C SER A 101 -1.14 23.72 -9.57
N THR A 102 -1.74 24.63 -8.80
CA THR A 102 -1.33 24.92 -7.41
C THR A 102 -1.95 23.94 -6.43
N ASN A 103 -3.06 23.29 -6.80
CA ASN A 103 -3.73 22.28 -5.98
C ASN A 103 -2.93 20.98 -5.94
N ASP A 104 -2.73 20.44 -4.76
CA ASP A 104 -2.02 19.17 -4.54
C ASP A 104 -2.69 17.98 -5.27
N LEU A 105 -4.00 18.06 -5.48
CA LEU A 105 -4.80 17.01 -6.14
C LEU A 105 -5.01 17.28 -7.64
N ASP A 106 -4.32 18.25 -8.25
CA ASP A 106 -4.46 18.52 -9.69
C ASP A 106 -4.02 17.30 -10.53
N THR A 107 -4.73 17.06 -11.63
CA THR A 107 -4.45 15.93 -12.55
C THR A 107 -3.03 15.95 -13.13
N GLY A 108 -2.35 17.10 -13.14
CA GLY A 108 -0.94 17.25 -13.52
C GLY A 108 0.05 16.92 -12.41
N ARG A 109 -0.45 16.59 -11.21
CA ARG A 109 0.34 16.21 -10.03
C ARG A 109 0.54 14.69 -9.92
N VAL A 110 1.16 14.28 -8.84
CA VAL A 110 1.32 12.90 -8.40
C VAL A 110 0.43 12.66 -7.19
N ILE A 111 -0.44 11.68 -7.26
CA ILE A 111 -1.23 11.17 -6.13
C ILE A 111 -1.00 9.66 -6.14
N GLU A 112 -0.15 9.16 -5.23
CA GLU A 112 0.30 7.77 -5.26
C GLU A 112 0.20 7.10 -3.90
N ARG A 113 0.09 5.78 -3.91
CA ARG A 113 0.15 4.88 -2.74
C ARG A 113 -0.79 5.24 -1.58
N PRO A 114 -2.09 5.49 -1.84
CA PRO A 114 -3.04 5.81 -0.77
C PRO A 114 -3.17 4.62 0.20
N LYS A 115 -3.19 4.93 1.50
CA LYS A 115 -3.44 3.96 2.57
C LYS A 115 -4.46 4.55 3.53
N VAL A 116 -5.38 3.72 4.01
CA VAL A 116 -6.45 4.14 4.92
C VAL A 116 -6.38 3.34 6.21
N ILE A 117 -6.54 4.02 7.33
CA ILE A 117 -6.70 3.43 8.66
C ILE A 117 -7.91 4.04 9.37
N TYR A 118 -8.55 3.26 10.25
CA TYR A 118 -9.66 3.73 11.07
C TYR A 118 -9.19 4.16 12.45
N ASN A 119 -9.55 5.37 12.84
CA ASN A 119 -9.32 5.90 14.18
C ASN A 119 -10.57 5.69 15.05
N SER A 120 -10.48 4.79 16.02
CA SER A 120 -11.60 4.42 16.87
C SER A 120 -12.00 5.52 17.86
N SER A 121 -11.09 6.43 18.23
CA SER A 121 -11.33 7.52 19.15
C SER A 121 -12.09 8.67 18.48
N THR A 122 -11.68 9.06 17.28
CA THR A 122 -12.35 10.12 16.50
C THR A 122 -13.47 9.60 15.62
N LYS A 123 -13.57 8.27 15.45
CA LYS A 123 -14.50 7.57 14.53
C LYS A 123 -14.35 8.01 13.08
N LYS A 124 -13.13 8.39 12.68
CA LYS A 124 -12.80 8.82 11.32
C LYS A 124 -11.95 7.78 10.60
N PHE A 125 -12.15 7.70 9.30
CA PHE A 125 -11.24 7.05 8.37
C PHE A 125 -10.22 8.08 7.92
N VAL A 126 -8.94 7.77 8.08
CA VAL A 126 -7.83 8.66 7.75
C VAL A 126 -7.04 8.03 6.61
N MET A 127 -6.91 8.78 5.53
CA MET A 127 -6.13 8.41 4.35
C MET A 127 -4.85 9.24 4.30
N TRP A 128 -3.71 8.58 4.11
CA TRP A 128 -2.45 9.23 3.76
C TRP A 128 -2.01 8.76 2.38
N MET A 129 -1.29 9.61 1.65
CA MET A 129 -0.80 9.34 0.30
C MET A 129 0.44 10.15 -0.02
N HIS A 130 1.22 9.70 -0.99
CA HIS A 130 2.30 10.48 -1.58
C HIS A 130 1.72 11.55 -2.51
N ILE A 131 2.14 12.79 -2.32
CA ILE A 131 1.79 13.95 -3.15
C ILE A 131 3.06 14.55 -3.72
N ASP A 132 3.11 14.71 -5.04
CA ASP A 132 4.28 15.29 -5.67
C ASP A 132 3.93 16.13 -6.92
N ARG A 133 4.93 16.80 -7.48
CA ARG A 133 4.87 17.35 -8.83
C ARG A 133 5.23 16.24 -9.83
N LYS A 134 4.90 16.48 -11.10
CA LYS A 134 5.21 15.52 -12.18
C LYS A 134 6.68 15.13 -12.28
N ASP A 135 7.59 15.95 -11.76
CA ASP A 135 9.04 15.77 -11.75
C ASP A 135 9.60 15.28 -10.39
N TYR A 136 8.71 14.94 -9.44
CA TYR A 136 9.05 14.49 -8.08
C TYR A 136 9.88 15.50 -7.26
N SER A 137 9.70 16.81 -7.52
CA SER A 137 10.43 17.90 -6.84
C SER A 137 9.73 18.43 -5.59
N TYR A 138 8.52 17.98 -5.26
CA TYR A 138 7.70 18.48 -4.16
C TYR A 138 7.71 17.56 -2.92
N ALA A 139 7.67 16.25 -3.13
CA ALA A 139 7.89 15.17 -2.16
C ALA A 139 7.21 15.38 -0.79
N ARG A 140 5.89 15.22 -0.72
CA ARG A 140 5.09 15.45 0.48
C ARG A 140 4.15 14.26 0.76
N SER A 141 3.71 14.16 2.01
CA SER A 141 2.62 13.27 2.39
C SER A 141 1.33 14.07 2.54
N GLY A 142 0.29 13.70 1.78
CA GLY A 142 -1.05 14.28 1.85
C GLY A 142 -1.92 13.52 2.85
N VAL A 143 -2.87 14.21 3.48
CA VAL A 143 -3.83 13.62 4.43
C VAL A 143 -5.25 14.00 4.07
N ALA A 144 -6.17 13.03 4.19
CA ALA A 144 -7.61 13.23 3.99
C ALA A 144 -8.42 12.41 5.00
N ILE A 145 -9.66 12.83 5.27
CA ILE A 145 -10.55 12.19 6.23
C ILE A 145 -11.94 11.93 5.66
N SER A 146 -12.61 10.90 6.18
CA SER A 146 -14.03 10.61 5.90
C SER A 146 -14.73 10.05 7.14
N ASP A 147 -16.06 10.18 7.16
CA ASP A 147 -16.96 9.49 8.09
C ASP A 147 -17.36 8.10 7.58
N ASP A 148 -17.26 7.87 6.27
CA ASP A 148 -17.58 6.61 5.61
C ASP A 148 -16.30 5.90 5.13
N PRO A 149 -16.16 4.58 5.30
CA PRO A 149 -14.99 3.85 4.82
C PRO A 149 -14.73 4.04 3.32
N ALA A 150 -15.77 4.06 2.50
CA ALA A 150 -15.63 4.21 1.05
C ALA A 150 -15.40 5.67 0.59
N GLY A 151 -15.59 6.64 1.48
CA GLY A 151 -15.50 8.08 1.17
C GLY A 151 -16.89 8.71 0.94
N PRO A 152 -16.96 9.93 0.37
CA PRO A 152 -15.83 10.71 -0.12
C PRO A 152 -14.91 11.22 1.00
N TYR A 153 -13.63 11.28 0.73
CA TYR A 153 -12.63 11.84 1.63
C TYR A 153 -12.44 13.33 1.40
N LYS A 154 -12.39 14.08 2.49
CA LYS A 154 -12.04 15.51 2.47
C LYS A 154 -10.53 15.65 2.62
N TYR A 155 -9.87 16.20 1.60
CA TYR A 155 -8.45 16.52 1.65
C TYR A 155 -8.17 17.65 2.62
N LEU A 156 -7.14 17.52 3.47
CA LEU A 156 -6.76 18.49 4.50
C LEU A 156 -5.46 19.22 4.17
N GLY A 157 -4.71 18.75 3.17
CA GLY A 157 -3.44 19.32 2.78
C GLY A 157 -2.30 18.31 2.81
N SER A 158 -1.07 18.77 2.54
CA SER A 158 0.14 17.96 2.57
C SER A 158 1.24 18.58 3.42
N VAL A 159 2.12 17.73 3.92
CA VAL A 159 3.27 18.14 4.74
C VAL A 159 4.53 17.42 4.31
N GLN A 160 5.70 17.99 4.61
CA GLN A 160 6.96 17.26 4.66
C GLN A 160 7.15 16.82 6.12
N PRO A 161 6.94 15.53 6.45
CA PRO A 161 7.04 15.08 7.83
C PRO A 161 8.44 15.35 8.38
N ASN A 162 8.52 15.97 9.56
CA ASN A 162 9.78 16.36 10.18
C ASN A 162 10.69 17.27 9.32
N GLY A 163 10.10 18.02 8.38
CA GLY A 163 10.83 18.91 7.48
C GLY A 163 11.61 18.19 6.38
N GLN A 164 11.34 16.90 6.16
CA GLN A 164 12.04 16.06 5.17
C GLN A 164 11.13 15.67 4.02
N MET A 165 11.75 15.39 2.87
CA MET A 165 11.06 14.85 1.70
C MET A 165 10.32 13.56 2.07
N ALA A 166 9.12 13.36 1.53
CA ALA A 166 8.35 12.14 1.71
C ALA A 166 7.80 11.68 0.34
N ARG A 167 8.26 10.52 -0.10
CA ARG A 167 7.83 9.88 -1.34
C ARG A 167 7.03 8.61 -1.05
N ASP A 168 7.37 7.49 -1.66
CA ASP A 168 6.69 6.22 -1.45
C ASP A 168 6.42 5.94 0.02
N MET A 169 5.18 5.62 0.35
CA MET A 169 4.77 5.51 1.74
C MET A 169 3.81 4.34 2.00
N THR A 170 3.72 3.97 3.26
CA THR A 170 2.64 3.13 3.79
C THR A 170 2.22 3.62 5.17
N LEU A 171 1.05 3.17 5.61
CA LEU A 171 0.57 3.34 6.98
C LEU A 171 0.59 2.01 7.72
N PHE A 172 0.87 2.08 9.01
CA PHE A 172 0.71 0.96 9.91
C PHE A 172 -0.01 1.43 11.19
N LYS A 173 -1.08 0.75 11.57
CA LYS A 173 -1.76 0.92 12.84
C LYS A 173 -1.47 -0.29 13.72
N ASP A 174 -0.91 -0.06 14.89
CA ASP A 174 -0.57 -1.10 15.86
C ASP A 174 -1.75 -1.47 16.77
N ASP A 175 -1.59 -2.55 17.52
CA ASP A 175 -2.59 -3.08 18.44
C ASP A 175 -2.89 -2.12 19.62
N ASP A 176 -1.93 -1.25 19.98
CA ASP A 176 -2.10 -0.19 21.00
C ASP A 176 -2.81 1.07 20.45
N ASN A 177 -3.34 1.00 19.23
CA ASN A 177 -3.95 2.10 18.48
C ASN A 177 -3.00 3.24 18.11
N LYS A 178 -1.69 3.13 18.28
CA LYS A 178 -0.75 4.06 17.67
C LYS A 178 -0.67 3.80 16.17
N ALA A 179 -0.51 4.88 15.41
CA ALA A 179 -0.34 4.80 13.96
C ALA A 179 1.00 5.38 13.55
N TYR A 180 1.58 4.78 12.52
CA TYR A 180 2.89 5.15 12.00
C TYR A 180 2.80 5.41 10.49
N LEU A 181 3.46 6.47 10.05
CA LEU A 181 3.73 6.78 8.65
C LEU A 181 5.14 6.33 8.34
N ILE A 182 5.29 5.43 7.38
CA ILE A 182 6.57 4.92 6.89
C ILE A 182 6.77 5.45 5.48
N TYR A 183 7.87 6.13 5.20
CA TYR A 183 8.08 6.77 3.90
C TYR A 183 9.54 6.83 3.49
N SER A 184 9.79 6.79 2.17
CA SER A 184 11.09 7.06 1.57
C SER A 184 11.40 8.54 1.66
N SER A 185 12.58 8.88 2.13
CA SER A 185 13.02 10.24 2.39
C SER A 185 14.43 10.50 1.87
N GLU A 186 14.90 11.73 1.97
CA GLU A 186 16.29 12.12 1.64
C GLU A 186 16.67 11.65 0.22
N ASN A 187 15.83 11.92 -0.78
CA ASN A 187 15.95 11.41 -2.16
C ASN A 187 15.99 9.87 -2.24
N ASN A 188 15.15 9.20 -1.46
CA ASN A 188 15.07 7.75 -1.27
C ASN A 188 16.33 7.12 -0.65
N ASN A 189 17.29 7.94 -0.20
CA ASN A 189 18.50 7.43 0.43
C ASN A 189 18.24 6.76 1.79
N THR A 190 17.18 7.22 2.49
CA THR A 190 16.84 6.80 3.85
C THR A 190 15.34 6.59 3.96
N MET A 191 14.93 5.59 4.72
CA MET A 191 13.52 5.41 5.07
C MET A 191 13.24 6.01 6.45
N HIS A 192 12.10 6.66 6.62
CA HIS A 192 11.66 7.19 7.89
C HIS A 192 10.44 6.42 8.40
N VAL A 193 10.37 6.22 9.72
CA VAL A 193 9.19 5.76 10.44
C VAL A 193 8.80 6.83 11.44
N CYS A 194 7.63 7.43 11.29
CA CYS A 194 7.14 8.54 12.10
C CYS A 194 5.86 8.16 12.83
N LEU A 195 5.82 8.35 14.15
CA LEU A 195 4.60 8.24 14.93
C LEU A 195 3.65 9.38 14.56
N LEU A 196 2.41 9.06 14.26
CA LEU A 196 1.34 10.04 14.03
C LEU A 196 0.73 10.50 15.36
N SER A 197 0.07 11.66 15.32
CA SER A 197 -0.76 12.18 16.42
C SER A 197 -1.92 11.24 16.76
N ASP A 198 -2.55 11.39 17.92
CA ASP A 198 -3.63 10.51 18.38
C ASP A 198 -4.86 10.50 17.45
N ASP A 199 -5.09 11.58 16.70
CA ASP A 199 -6.12 11.68 15.67
C ASP A 199 -5.67 11.14 14.29
N TYR A 200 -4.41 10.75 14.15
CA TYR A 200 -3.71 10.30 12.94
C TYR A 200 -3.57 11.35 11.83
N LEU A 201 -3.79 12.62 12.12
CA LEU A 201 -3.81 13.68 11.10
C LEU A 201 -2.48 14.42 10.96
N SER A 202 -1.53 14.21 11.86
CA SER A 202 -0.25 14.94 11.84
C SER A 202 0.93 14.03 12.20
N PRO A 203 2.09 14.21 11.56
CA PRO A 203 3.33 13.59 12.03
C PRO A 203 3.73 14.22 13.37
N THR A 204 4.17 13.40 14.32
CA THR A 204 4.79 13.89 15.55
C THR A 204 6.30 14.09 15.34
N LYS A 205 7.00 14.59 16.37
CA LYS A 205 8.47 14.67 16.38
C LYS A 205 9.13 13.36 16.83
N ILE A 206 8.33 12.31 17.09
CA ILE A 206 8.82 10.98 17.44
C ILE A 206 8.97 10.18 16.14
N TYR A 207 10.18 10.05 15.65
CA TYR A 207 10.48 9.32 14.42
C TYR A 207 11.88 8.70 14.48
N SER A 208 12.13 7.75 13.60
CA SER A 208 13.43 7.15 13.38
C SER A 208 13.80 7.17 11.90
N ARG A 209 15.09 7.31 11.65
CA ARG A 209 15.70 7.09 10.34
C ARG A 209 16.20 5.65 10.30
N ILE A 210 15.86 4.92 9.27
CA ILE A 210 16.17 3.51 9.10
C ILE A 210 16.62 3.23 7.67
N LEU A 211 17.28 2.12 7.41
CA LEU A 211 17.79 1.74 6.10
C LEU A 211 18.62 2.85 5.45
N GLU A 212 19.45 3.55 6.25
CA GLU A 212 20.25 4.69 5.81
C GLU A 212 21.26 4.27 4.73
N GLY A 213 21.32 5.03 3.63
CA GLY A 213 22.19 4.74 2.50
C GLY A 213 21.75 3.57 1.62
N ARG A 214 20.56 2.96 1.88
CA ARG A 214 20.11 1.76 1.17
C ARG A 214 19.37 2.04 -0.12
N ASN A 215 18.92 3.27 -0.34
CA ASN A 215 18.13 3.65 -1.51
C ASN A 215 16.93 2.73 -1.70
N ARG A 216 15.99 2.76 -0.73
CA ARG A 216 14.81 1.91 -0.73
C ARG A 216 13.53 2.73 -0.90
N GLU A 217 12.55 2.13 -1.58
CA GLU A 217 11.21 2.67 -1.82
C GLU A 217 10.14 1.60 -1.64
N ALA A 218 8.88 1.93 -1.91
CA ALA A 218 7.74 1.01 -1.83
C ALA A 218 7.62 0.26 -0.49
N PRO A 219 7.60 0.96 0.67
CA PRO A 219 7.51 0.28 1.95
C PRO A 219 6.17 -0.43 2.11
N ALA A 220 6.21 -1.66 2.67
CA ALA A 220 5.06 -2.43 3.11
C ALA A 220 5.36 -3.05 4.47
N LEU A 221 4.68 -2.58 5.52
CA LEU A 221 4.93 -2.96 6.90
C LEU A 221 3.78 -3.82 7.44
N PHE A 222 4.12 -4.89 8.15
CA PHE A 222 3.17 -5.71 8.88
C PHE A 222 3.76 -6.21 10.21
N LYS A 223 2.89 -6.68 11.09
CA LYS A 223 3.25 -7.31 12.36
C LYS A 223 2.90 -8.78 12.34
N ASN A 224 3.79 -9.61 12.88
CA ASN A 224 3.51 -11.01 13.16
C ASN A 224 4.06 -11.35 14.56
N ASN A 225 3.17 -11.70 15.46
CA ASN A 225 3.46 -11.78 16.90
C ASN A 225 4.07 -10.44 17.40
N ASP A 226 5.20 -10.50 18.10
CA ASP A 226 5.89 -9.33 18.66
C ASP A 226 6.91 -8.69 17.70
N ASN A 227 6.95 -9.12 16.43
CA ASN A 227 7.90 -8.61 15.46
C ASN A 227 7.21 -7.82 14.33
N TYR A 228 7.86 -6.76 13.92
CA TYR A 228 7.50 -5.93 12.78
C TYR A 228 8.40 -6.27 11.61
N TYR A 229 7.82 -6.36 10.43
CA TYR A 229 8.48 -6.72 9.19
C TYR A 229 8.22 -5.62 8.16
N LEU A 230 9.27 -5.07 7.60
CA LEU A 230 9.22 -4.04 6.58
C LEU A 230 9.82 -4.59 5.28
N VAL A 231 9.01 -4.78 4.25
CA VAL A 231 9.47 -5.15 2.91
C VAL A 231 9.57 -3.89 2.06
N THR A 232 10.62 -3.79 1.25
CA THR A 232 10.89 -2.63 0.39
C THR A 232 11.45 -3.07 -0.96
N SER A 233 11.35 -2.22 -1.98
CA SER A 233 12.05 -2.37 -3.27
C SER A 233 13.28 -1.47 -3.35
N GLY A 234 14.17 -1.72 -4.32
CA GLY A 234 15.25 -0.80 -4.70
C GLY A 234 14.72 0.33 -5.58
N CYS A 235 15.52 1.37 -5.75
CA CYS A 235 15.20 2.52 -6.59
C CYS A 235 15.73 2.33 -8.01
N THR A 236 14.97 1.66 -8.86
CA THR A 236 15.33 1.39 -10.28
C THR A 236 14.30 1.98 -11.26
N GLY A 237 13.55 3.01 -10.84
CA GLY A 237 12.44 3.58 -11.60
C GLY A 237 11.37 2.52 -11.84
N TRP A 238 10.89 2.37 -13.09
CA TRP A 238 9.86 1.40 -13.46
C TRP A 238 10.39 -0.01 -13.69
N SER A 239 11.70 -0.23 -13.63
CA SER A 239 12.29 -1.56 -13.81
C SER A 239 12.14 -2.37 -12.52
N PRO A 240 11.62 -3.60 -12.58
CA PRO A 240 11.48 -4.44 -11.39
C PRO A 240 12.85 -4.85 -10.83
N ASN A 241 12.93 -5.01 -9.52
CA ASN A 241 14.16 -5.36 -8.81
C ASN A 241 13.87 -6.30 -7.64
N ALA A 242 14.93 -6.78 -7.01
CA ALA A 242 14.83 -7.64 -5.84
C ALA A 242 14.28 -6.86 -4.64
N ALA A 243 13.24 -7.39 -4.00
CA ALA A 243 12.82 -6.94 -2.69
C ALA A 243 13.92 -7.20 -1.65
N SER A 244 13.91 -6.46 -0.56
CA SER A 244 14.61 -6.79 0.68
C SER A 244 13.66 -6.54 1.85
N TYR A 245 14.02 -7.04 3.04
CA TYR A 245 13.21 -6.77 4.21
C TYR A 245 14.05 -6.49 5.44
N ALA A 246 13.42 -5.87 6.44
CA ALA A 246 14.00 -5.67 7.75
C ALA A 246 13.01 -6.09 8.84
N VAL A 247 13.54 -6.46 10.01
CA VAL A 247 12.77 -6.92 11.17
C VAL A 247 13.14 -6.11 12.40
N ALA A 248 12.14 -5.74 13.21
CA ALA A 248 12.32 -5.06 14.48
C ALA A 248 11.32 -5.57 15.53
N SER A 249 11.61 -5.35 16.82
CA SER A 249 10.68 -5.59 17.93
C SER A 249 9.81 -4.36 18.26
N HIS A 250 10.06 -3.22 17.61
CA HIS A 250 9.30 -1.99 17.76
C HIS A 250 9.26 -1.24 16.43
N PRO A 251 8.16 -0.55 16.05
CA PRO A 251 8.05 0.14 14.76
C PRO A 251 9.16 1.17 14.51
N LEU A 252 9.63 1.85 15.55
CA LEU A 252 10.75 2.80 15.46
C LEU A 252 12.14 2.13 15.45
N GLY A 253 12.22 0.80 15.53
CA GLY A 253 13.47 0.04 15.52
C GLY A 253 14.06 -0.25 16.90
N PRO A 254 15.33 -0.68 16.96
CA PRO A 254 16.24 -0.85 15.82
C PRO A 254 15.82 -1.95 14.84
N TRP A 255 16.09 -1.73 13.55
CA TRP A 255 15.77 -2.64 12.46
C TRP A 255 17.00 -3.46 12.04
N LYS A 256 16.80 -4.77 11.91
CA LYS A 256 17.79 -5.70 11.35
C LYS A 256 17.44 -6.03 9.91
N GLU A 257 18.34 -5.74 9.00
CA GLU A 257 18.17 -5.96 7.55
C GLU A 257 18.41 -7.42 7.16
N TYR A 258 17.69 -7.85 6.12
CA TYR A 258 17.79 -9.15 5.48
C TYR A 258 17.67 -8.99 3.96
N ASP A 259 18.23 -9.95 3.24
CA ASP A 259 18.19 -10.02 1.79
C ASP A 259 16.79 -10.36 1.24
N ASN A 260 16.73 -10.64 -0.06
CA ASN A 260 15.52 -10.93 -0.80
C ASN A 260 14.70 -12.08 -0.19
N PRO A 261 13.44 -11.82 0.23
CA PRO A 261 12.55 -12.84 0.78
C PRO A 261 11.88 -13.71 -0.29
N CYS A 262 11.94 -13.31 -1.58
CA CYS A 262 11.31 -14.03 -2.67
C CYS A 262 12.02 -15.36 -2.97
N LYS A 263 11.25 -16.41 -3.31
CA LYS A 263 11.76 -17.75 -3.59
C LYS A 263 11.16 -18.30 -4.89
N GLY A 264 11.99 -18.93 -5.69
CA GLY A 264 11.59 -19.53 -6.96
C GLY A 264 12.00 -18.70 -8.19
N PRO A 265 11.63 -19.15 -9.40
CA PRO A 265 11.93 -18.43 -10.65
C PRO A 265 11.34 -17.01 -10.66
N GLY A 266 12.12 -15.99 -11.02
CA GLY A 266 11.69 -14.60 -11.01
C GLY A 266 11.86 -13.88 -9.67
N ALA A 267 12.37 -14.55 -8.64
CA ALA A 267 12.61 -13.97 -7.32
C ALA A 267 13.54 -12.76 -7.35
N GLU A 268 14.51 -12.72 -8.26
CA GLU A 268 15.49 -11.65 -8.44
C GLU A 268 14.89 -10.30 -8.87
N THR A 269 13.65 -10.33 -9.36
CA THR A 269 12.89 -9.14 -9.76
C THR A 269 11.56 -9.03 -9.01
N THR A 270 11.44 -9.70 -7.86
CA THR A 270 10.16 -9.80 -7.13
C THR A 270 9.03 -10.23 -8.06
N PHE A 271 9.31 -11.22 -8.93
CA PHE A 271 8.39 -11.76 -9.95
C PHE A 271 7.86 -10.69 -10.92
N GLN A 272 8.74 -9.75 -11.34
CA GLN A 272 8.41 -8.60 -12.19
C GLN A 272 7.39 -7.64 -11.56
N SER A 273 7.41 -7.48 -10.24
CA SER A 273 6.46 -6.63 -9.52
C SER A 273 7.14 -5.76 -8.46
N GLN A 274 6.40 -4.76 -7.97
CA GLN A 274 6.77 -3.91 -6.85
C GLN A 274 5.69 -3.97 -5.77
N GLY A 275 6.08 -4.27 -4.53
CA GLY A 275 5.18 -4.33 -3.40
C GLY A 275 4.55 -2.98 -3.05
N THR A 276 3.38 -3.02 -2.44
CA THR A 276 2.67 -1.82 -1.97
C THR A 276 2.03 -1.99 -0.59
N PHE A 277 1.59 -3.21 -0.27
CA PHE A 277 0.91 -3.50 1.00
C PHE A 277 1.04 -4.98 1.36
N ILE A 278 0.92 -5.31 2.65
CA ILE A 278 0.85 -6.69 3.12
C ILE A 278 -0.40 -6.85 3.99
N LEU A 279 -1.28 -7.76 3.55
CA LEU A 279 -2.55 -8.02 4.21
C LEU A 279 -2.46 -9.32 5.04
N PRO A 280 -2.75 -9.29 6.36
CA PRO A 280 -2.88 -10.52 7.16
C PRO A 280 -4.06 -11.38 6.69
N VAL A 281 -3.85 -12.70 6.55
CA VAL A 281 -4.94 -13.66 6.31
C VAL A 281 -5.57 -14.02 7.64
N LYS A 282 -6.73 -13.45 7.94
CA LYS A 282 -7.37 -13.48 9.26
C LYS A 282 -7.54 -14.89 9.85
N GLU A 283 -7.88 -15.87 9.02
CA GLU A 283 -8.14 -17.25 9.43
C GLU A 283 -6.88 -18.13 9.45
N ARG A 284 -5.71 -17.57 9.13
CA ARG A 284 -4.44 -18.30 9.00
C ARG A 284 -3.29 -17.51 9.62
N PRO A 285 -3.07 -17.62 10.94
CA PRO A 285 -1.95 -16.95 11.61
C PRO A 285 -0.60 -17.27 10.94
N GLY A 286 0.23 -16.26 10.75
CA GLY A 286 1.52 -16.37 10.06
C GLY A 286 1.46 -16.43 8.53
N GLN A 287 0.26 -16.30 7.94
CA GLN A 287 0.05 -16.22 6.50
C GLN A 287 -0.43 -14.82 6.13
N PHE A 288 0.11 -14.31 5.02
CA PHE A 288 -0.17 -12.96 4.55
C PHE A 288 -0.29 -12.96 3.03
N ILE A 289 -0.92 -11.93 2.51
CA ILE A 289 -0.93 -11.62 1.08
C ILE A 289 0.00 -10.44 0.83
N PHE A 290 1.04 -10.65 0.04
CA PHE A 290 1.89 -9.57 -0.47
C PHE A 290 1.22 -8.97 -1.70
N ILE A 291 0.77 -7.73 -1.58
CA ILE A 291 0.07 -6.99 -2.64
C ILE A 291 1.10 -6.20 -3.41
N ALA A 292 1.11 -6.33 -4.72
CA ALA A 292 2.07 -5.71 -5.62
C ALA A 292 1.43 -5.30 -6.95
N ASP A 293 2.13 -4.44 -7.68
CA ASP A 293 1.81 -4.03 -9.05
C ASP A 293 2.92 -4.49 -10.01
N LYS A 294 2.52 -5.01 -11.17
CA LYS A 294 3.38 -5.18 -12.35
C LYS A 294 3.21 -3.94 -13.23
N TRP A 295 4.16 -3.01 -13.11
CA TRP A 295 4.09 -1.74 -13.82
C TRP A 295 4.32 -1.91 -15.33
N ASN A 296 3.43 -1.33 -16.13
CA ASN A 296 3.64 -1.16 -17.57
C ASN A 296 4.04 0.30 -17.84
N LYS A 297 5.33 0.60 -17.84
CA LYS A 297 5.83 1.97 -17.97
C LYS A 297 5.41 2.70 -19.24
N ASN A 298 5.12 1.95 -20.31
CA ASN A 298 4.70 2.52 -21.60
C ASN A 298 3.19 2.76 -21.66
N ASP A 299 2.43 2.13 -20.76
CA ASP A 299 0.98 2.22 -20.67
C ASP A 299 0.55 1.98 -19.21
N LEU A 300 0.72 3.01 -18.38
CA LEU A 300 0.51 2.92 -16.93
C LEU A 300 -0.93 2.58 -16.55
N GLU A 301 -1.91 2.94 -17.39
CA GLU A 301 -3.32 2.56 -17.20
C GLU A 301 -3.52 1.05 -17.23
N ASN A 302 -2.73 0.33 -18.03
CA ASN A 302 -2.78 -1.12 -18.19
C ASN A 302 -1.70 -1.84 -17.35
N SER A 303 -1.22 -1.27 -16.27
CA SER A 303 -0.48 -1.97 -15.23
C SER A 303 -1.36 -3.03 -14.58
N ARG A 304 -0.77 -4.08 -14.00
CA ARG A 304 -1.50 -5.25 -13.51
C ARG A 304 -1.28 -5.45 -12.03
N PHE A 305 -2.28 -5.94 -11.33
CA PHE A 305 -2.16 -6.40 -9.95
C PHE A 305 -1.44 -7.74 -9.91
N PHE A 306 -0.66 -7.92 -8.83
CA PHE A 306 0.03 -9.17 -8.60
C PHE A 306 0.07 -9.46 -7.10
N TRP A 307 -0.72 -10.41 -6.67
CA TRP A 307 -0.82 -10.79 -5.27
C TRP A 307 -0.14 -12.12 -5.05
N LEU A 308 0.74 -12.17 -4.07
CA LEU A 308 1.59 -13.31 -3.79
C LEU A 308 1.36 -13.81 -2.37
N HIS A 309 1.67 -15.08 -2.16
CA HIS A 309 1.69 -15.65 -0.82
C HIS A 309 2.93 -15.18 -0.05
N LEU A 310 2.73 -14.71 1.19
CA LEU A 310 3.79 -14.40 2.13
C LEU A 310 3.57 -15.22 3.41
N SER A 311 4.60 -15.92 3.85
CA SER A 311 4.60 -16.65 5.12
C SER A 311 5.74 -16.21 6.03
N VAL A 312 5.51 -16.33 7.35
CA VAL A 312 6.55 -16.13 8.36
C VAL A 312 6.89 -17.47 9.00
N ARG A 313 8.17 -17.88 8.90
CA ARG A 313 8.68 -19.12 9.50
C ARG A 313 9.98 -18.85 10.24
N ASN A 314 10.06 -19.22 11.52
CA ASN A 314 11.24 -19.02 12.36
C ASN A 314 11.77 -17.57 12.32
N GLY A 315 10.85 -16.57 12.36
CA GLY A 315 11.19 -15.16 12.34
C GLY A 315 11.68 -14.61 10.99
N LYS A 316 11.64 -15.40 9.92
CA LYS A 316 11.98 -15.00 8.55
C LYS A 316 10.74 -15.03 7.67
N ILE A 317 10.70 -14.13 6.69
CA ILE A 317 9.63 -14.13 5.70
C ILE A 317 10.06 -14.84 4.41
N GLU A 318 9.05 -15.41 3.75
CA GLU A 318 9.18 -16.02 2.44
C GLU A 318 7.99 -15.59 1.57
N ILE A 319 8.28 -15.10 0.36
CA ILE A 319 7.29 -14.69 -0.65
C ILE A 319 7.43 -15.65 -1.84
N THR A 320 6.31 -16.22 -2.25
CA THR A 320 6.25 -17.18 -3.37
C THR A 320 5.09 -16.84 -4.32
N GLU A 321 5.28 -17.19 -5.58
CA GLU A 321 4.23 -17.20 -6.60
C GLU A 321 3.30 -18.40 -6.44
#